data_c3a6c50e7a0cf410af9a379f8001b0e0
#
_entry.id   c3a6c50e7a0cf410af9a379f8001b0e0
#
_cell.length_a   1.000
_cell.length_b   1.000
_cell.length_c   1.000
_cell.angle_alpha   90.00
_cell.angle_beta   90.00
_cell.angle_gamma   90.00
#
_symmetry.space_group_name_H-M   'P 1'
#
loop_
_entity.id
_entity.type
_entity.pdbx_description
1 polymer ?
#
loop_
_entity_poly.entity_id
_entity_poly.type
_entity_poly.pdbx_seq_one_letter_code
_entity_poly.pdbx_strand_id
1 'polypeptide(L)'
;MKIEKVIKETLEELLNRIGTQYSKIDIEKTEDNAYSVNIETEEATLLIGHHGETIFSLQHILKVLCWAKAKSKDEFNVVLDVASYRKRQEERVLSLAENKVAFVRRTKRAQVLPPMSPYFRRVVHLFLMKPEFDDIETVSEGEGDLRHIIIKLAE
;
A
#
# COMPACT_ATOMS: atom_id res chain seq x y z
N MET A 1 -2.11 29.07 2.76
CA MET A 1 -3.12 28.24 2.05
C MET A 1 -3.18 26.90 2.79
N LYS A 2 -4.37 26.39 3.11
CA LYS A 2 -4.47 25.09 3.81
C LYS A 2 -4.00 23.96 2.90
N ILE A 3 -3.09 23.13 3.37
CA ILE A 3 -2.48 22.03 2.59
C ILE A 3 -3.56 21.06 2.09
N GLU A 4 -4.57 20.76 2.91
CA GLU A 4 -5.72 19.92 2.52
C GLU A 4 -6.42 20.42 1.24
N LYS A 5 -6.59 21.76 1.12
CA LYS A 5 -7.19 22.36 -0.08
C LYS A 5 -6.31 22.16 -1.30
N VAL A 6 -5.00 22.32 -1.15
CA VAL A 6 -4.03 22.08 -2.24
C VAL A 6 -4.08 20.62 -2.71
N ILE A 7 -4.10 19.69 -1.74
CA ILE A 7 -4.18 18.25 -2.05
C ILE A 7 -5.48 17.95 -2.81
N LYS A 8 -6.62 18.44 -2.31
CA LYS A 8 -7.93 18.19 -2.92
C LYS A 8 -8.00 18.72 -4.35
N GLU A 9 -7.71 19.99 -4.55
CA GLU A 9 -7.75 20.63 -5.87
C GLU A 9 -6.78 19.97 -6.87
N THR A 10 -5.58 19.60 -6.41
CA THR A 10 -4.59 18.92 -7.26
C THR A 10 -5.04 17.52 -7.65
N LEU A 11 -5.62 16.79 -6.71
CA LEU A 11 -6.13 15.44 -6.99
C LEU A 11 -7.33 15.49 -7.94
N GLU A 12 -8.28 16.42 -7.74
CA GLU A 12 -9.41 16.61 -8.63
C GLU A 12 -8.96 16.93 -10.07
N GLU A 13 -7.96 17.81 -10.23
CA GLU A 13 -7.38 18.11 -11.54
C GLU A 13 -6.74 16.86 -12.19
N LEU A 14 -6.02 16.04 -11.41
CA LEU A 14 -5.41 14.80 -11.90
C LEU A 14 -6.46 13.79 -12.35
N LEU A 15 -7.47 13.53 -11.52
CA LEU A 15 -8.54 12.60 -11.84
C LEU A 15 -9.33 13.01 -13.08
N ASN A 16 -9.62 14.32 -13.22
CA ASN A 16 -10.26 14.88 -14.40
C ASN A 16 -9.42 14.70 -15.67
N ARG A 17 -8.10 14.87 -15.58
CA ARG A 17 -7.19 14.68 -16.73
C ARG A 17 -7.04 13.20 -17.12
N ILE A 18 -7.10 12.30 -16.16
CA ILE A 18 -7.10 10.86 -16.38
C ILE A 18 -8.45 10.39 -16.96
N GLY A 19 -9.51 11.18 -16.72
CA GLY A 19 -10.86 10.86 -17.17
C GLY A 19 -11.60 9.89 -16.23
N THR A 20 -11.15 9.78 -14.98
CA THR A 20 -11.74 8.89 -13.98
C THR A 20 -12.86 9.57 -13.21
N GLN A 21 -13.99 8.86 -13.05
CA GLN A 21 -15.10 9.28 -12.21
C GLN A 21 -14.86 8.90 -10.75
N TYR A 22 -15.22 9.78 -9.83
CA TYR A 22 -15.18 9.50 -8.39
C TYR A 22 -16.43 10.05 -7.69
N SER A 23 -16.83 9.42 -6.61
CA SER A 23 -17.99 9.86 -5.82
C SER A 23 -17.58 10.75 -4.66
N LYS A 24 -16.41 10.49 -4.04
CA LYS A 24 -15.93 11.21 -2.87
C LYS A 24 -14.42 11.19 -2.77
N ILE A 25 -13.86 12.25 -2.19
CA ILE A 25 -12.47 12.33 -1.76
C ILE A 25 -12.46 12.72 -0.28
N ASP A 26 -12.00 11.84 0.56
CA ASP A 26 -11.79 12.07 1.98
C ASP A 26 -10.34 12.40 2.25
N ILE A 27 -10.08 13.44 3.03
CA ILE A 27 -8.74 13.87 3.42
C ILE A 27 -8.70 14.05 4.92
N GLU A 28 -7.81 13.33 5.58
CA GLU A 28 -7.61 13.40 7.02
C GLU A 28 -6.14 13.72 7.31
N LYS A 29 -5.92 14.70 8.18
CA LYS A 29 -4.57 14.97 8.69
C LYS A 29 -4.27 13.94 9.77
N THR A 30 -3.21 13.19 9.57
CA THR A 30 -2.67 12.24 10.54
C THR A 30 -1.56 12.89 11.37
N GLU A 31 -1.04 12.19 12.36
CA GLU A 31 0.16 12.59 13.09
C GLU A 31 1.36 12.72 12.12
N ASP A 32 2.44 13.37 12.55
CA ASP A 32 3.67 13.55 11.77
C ASP A 32 3.54 14.34 10.46
N ASN A 33 2.63 15.34 10.43
CA ASN A 33 2.44 16.21 9.25
C ASN A 33 2.13 15.44 7.95
N ALA A 34 1.44 14.31 8.05
CA ALA A 34 0.96 13.51 6.94
C ALA A 34 -0.54 13.68 6.71
N TYR A 35 -0.96 13.46 5.49
CA TYR A 35 -2.35 13.51 5.04
C TYR A 35 -2.73 12.17 4.42
N SER A 36 -3.73 11.52 4.99
CA SER A 36 -4.37 10.35 4.40
C SER A 36 -5.47 10.79 3.46
N VAL A 37 -5.45 10.30 2.24
CA VAL A 37 -6.40 10.64 1.18
C VAL A 37 -7.02 9.36 0.65
N ASN A 38 -8.35 9.24 0.73
CA ASN A 38 -9.06 8.11 0.16
C ASN A 38 -10.01 8.57 -0.95
N ILE A 39 -9.94 7.90 -2.09
CA ILE A 39 -10.83 8.13 -3.24
C ILE A 39 -11.88 7.03 -3.25
N GLU A 40 -13.16 7.41 -3.19
CA GLU A 40 -14.26 6.50 -3.45
C GLU A 40 -14.67 6.57 -4.93
N THR A 41 -14.61 5.44 -5.62
CA THR A 41 -14.90 5.34 -7.05
C THR A 41 -15.33 3.91 -7.42
N GLU A 42 -16.16 3.80 -8.42
CA GLU A 42 -16.50 2.53 -9.06
C GLU A 42 -15.38 2.04 -9.99
N GLU A 43 -14.49 2.95 -10.42
CA GLU A 43 -13.36 2.66 -11.29
C GLU A 43 -12.06 2.32 -10.48
N ALA A 44 -12.22 1.77 -9.28
CA ALA A 44 -11.11 1.51 -8.36
C ALA A 44 -9.99 0.67 -9.00
N THR A 45 -10.33 -0.32 -9.81
CA THR A 45 -9.36 -1.19 -10.49
C THR A 45 -8.42 -0.41 -11.41
N LEU A 46 -8.91 0.62 -12.10
CA LEU A 46 -8.10 1.48 -12.95
C LEU A 46 -7.09 2.28 -12.15
N LEU A 47 -7.53 2.88 -11.04
CA LEU A 47 -6.67 3.70 -10.18
C LEU A 47 -5.69 2.88 -9.31
N ILE A 48 -6.03 1.64 -8.98
CA ILE A 48 -5.15 0.74 -8.24
C ILE A 48 -4.06 0.19 -9.17
N GLY A 49 -4.46 -0.31 -10.34
CA GLY A 49 -3.58 -0.92 -11.31
C GLY A 49 -3.08 -2.32 -10.89
N HIS A 50 -2.17 -2.85 -11.68
CA HIS A 50 -1.56 -4.15 -11.41
C HIS A 50 -0.73 -4.11 -10.12
N HIS A 51 -1.07 -4.96 -9.16
CA HIS A 51 -0.42 -5.01 -7.83
C HIS A 51 -0.29 -3.66 -7.10
N GLY A 52 -1.13 -2.69 -7.41
CA GLY A 52 -1.09 -1.35 -6.80
C GLY A 52 -0.09 -0.38 -7.45
N GLU A 53 0.49 -0.70 -8.60
CA GLU A 53 1.48 0.17 -9.27
C GLU A 53 0.91 1.53 -9.63
N THR A 54 -0.31 1.56 -10.14
CA THR A 54 -0.95 2.83 -10.54
C THR A 54 -1.20 3.74 -9.33
N ILE A 55 -1.72 3.20 -8.23
CA ILE A 55 -1.97 4.00 -7.02
C ILE A 55 -0.67 4.55 -6.41
N PHE A 56 0.44 3.79 -6.43
CA PHE A 56 1.73 4.29 -5.96
C PHE A 56 2.29 5.38 -6.85
N SER A 57 2.17 5.22 -8.17
CA SER A 57 2.58 6.25 -9.15
C SER A 57 1.75 7.52 -9.02
N LEU A 58 0.44 7.38 -8.87
CA LEU A 58 -0.48 8.50 -8.67
C LEU A 58 -0.18 9.24 -7.37
N GLN A 59 0.09 8.52 -6.29
CA GLN A 59 0.53 9.10 -5.02
C GLN A 59 1.80 9.92 -5.19
N HIS A 60 2.78 9.39 -5.90
CA HIS A 60 4.05 10.09 -6.13
C HIS A 60 3.84 11.40 -6.91
N ILE A 61 3.10 11.35 -8.00
CA ILE A 61 2.77 12.50 -8.82
C ILE A 61 2.00 13.54 -7.99
N LEU A 62 0.96 13.12 -7.26
CA LEU A 62 0.18 13.99 -6.40
C LEU A 62 1.06 14.70 -5.38
N LYS A 63 1.96 13.97 -4.71
CA LYS A 63 2.89 14.51 -3.72
C LYS A 63 3.79 15.61 -4.32
N VAL A 64 4.42 15.32 -5.47
CA VAL A 64 5.30 16.29 -6.17
C VAL A 64 4.54 17.54 -6.58
N LEU A 65 3.36 17.41 -7.16
CA LEU A 65 2.53 18.54 -7.58
C LEU A 65 2.04 19.36 -6.39
N CYS A 66 1.65 18.70 -5.29
CA CYS A 66 1.25 19.40 -4.08
C CYS A 66 2.40 20.20 -3.47
N TRP A 67 3.60 19.68 -3.43
CA TRP A 67 4.78 20.40 -2.95
C TRP A 67 5.08 21.62 -3.82
N ALA A 68 5.02 21.47 -5.15
CA ALA A 68 5.23 22.56 -6.09
C ALA A 68 4.19 23.68 -5.91
N LYS A 69 2.92 23.35 -5.69
CA LYS A 69 1.82 24.30 -5.51
C LYS A 69 1.80 24.95 -4.12
N ALA A 70 2.08 24.17 -3.07
CA ALA A 70 1.99 24.64 -1.69
C ALA A 70 3.05 25.69 -1.37
N LYS A 71 4.22 25.66 -2.02
CA LYS A 71 5.37 26.53 -1.70
C LYS A 71 5.67 26.59 -0.19
N SER A 72 5.31 25.52 0.53
CA SER A 72 5.52 25.41 1.96
C SER A 72 6.98 25.15 2.26
N LYS A 73 7.47 25.72 3.36
CA LYS A 73 8.80 25.40 3.90
C LYS A 73 8.79 24.09 4.69
N ASP A 74 7.61 23.69 5.16
CA ASP A 74 7.44 22.47 5.94
C ASP A 74 7.13 21.32 4.99
N GLU A 75 7.93 20.27 5.09
CA GLU A 75 7.67 19.02 4.38
C GLU A 75 6.41 18.36 4.95
N PHE A 76 5.54 17.91 4.08
CA PHE A 76 4.37 17.09 4.42
C PHE A 76 4.33 15.85 3.55
N ASN A 77 3.72 14.80 4.07
CA ASN A 77 3.54 13.55 3.35
C ASN A 77 2.08 13.38 2.93
N VAL A 78 1.86 12.71 1.81
CA VAL A 78 0.53 12.36 1.30
C VAL A 78 0.49 10.86 1.08
N VAL A 79 -0.45 10.19 1.72
CA VAL A 79 -0.73 8.76 1.54
C VAL A 79 -2.07 8.64 0.83
N LEU A 80 -2.02 8.17 -0.41
CA LEU A 80 -3.20 7.97 -1.24
C LEU A 80 -3.72 6.53 -1.11
N ASP A 81 -5.04 6.39 -0.95
CA ASP A 81 -5.73 5.12 -1.03
C ASP A 81 -6.96 5.22 -1.96
N VAL A 82 -7.41 4.11 -2.46
CA VAL A 82 -8.58 4.00 -3.35
C VAL A 82 -9.49 2.92 -2.80
N ALA A 83 -10.71 3.29 -2.45
CA ALA A 83 -11.73 2.39 -1.92
C ALA A 83 -11.19 1.49 -0.77
N SER A 84 -10.32 2.06 0.07
CA SER A 84 -9.64 1.35 1.17
C SER A 84 -8.87 0.09 0.72
N TYR A 85 -8.27 0.15 -0.46
CA TYR A 85 -7.54 -0.98 -1.07
C TYR A 85 -6.40 -1.47 -0.18
N ARG A 86 -5.58 -0.56 0.38
CA ARG A 86 -4.42 -0.93 1.20
C ARG A 86 -4.84 -1.77 2.39
N LYS A 87 -5.84 -1.30 3.16
CA LYS A 87 -6.33 -2.01 4.34
C LYS A 87 -6.84 -3.41 3.99
N ARG A 88 -7.71 -3.50 2.96
CA ARG A 88 -8.25 -4.80 2.52
C ARG A 88 -7.17 -5.74 2.02
N GLN A 89 -6.19 -5.24 1.30
CA GLN A 89 -5.08 -6.05 0.79
C GLN A 89 -4.13 -6.46 1.91
N GLU A 90 -3.85 -5.60 2.89
CA GLU A 90 -3.08 -5.96 4.08
C GLU A 90 -3.75 -7.12 4.84
N GLU A 91 -5.03 -6.98 5.17
CA GLU A 91 -5.80 -8.02 5.85
C GLU A 91 -5.74 -9.35 5.08
N ARG A 92 -5.87 -9.30 3.76
CA ARG A 92 -5.83 -10.48 2.89
C ARG A 92 -4.46 -11.16 2.87
N VAL A 93 -3.38 -10.40 2.71
CA VAL A 93 -2.03 -10.98 2.67
C VAL A 93 -1.59 -11.51 4.03
N LEU A 94 -1.99 -10.85 5.13
CA LEU A 94 -1.70 -11.32 6.48
C LEU A 94 -2.45 -12.61 6.81
N SER A 95 -3.74 -12.70 6.49
CA SER A 95 -4.52 -13.93 6.65
C SER A 95 -3.93 -15.09 5.84
N LEU A 96 -3.51 -14.81 4.60
CA LEU A 96 -2.83 -15.81 3.77
C LEU A 96 -1.49 -16.25 4.39
N ALA A 97 -0.71 -15.33 4.94
CA ALA A 97 0.55 -15.62 5.60
C ALA A 97 0.35 -16.51 6.84
N GLU A 98 -0.64 -16.22 7.69
CA GLU A 98 -0.99 -17.05 8.85
C GLU A 98 -1.37 -18.48 8.44
N ASN A 99 -2.20 -18.64 7.40
CA ASN A 99 -2.56 -19.95 6.88
C ASN A 99 -1.33 -20.73 6.38
N LYS A 100 -0.38 -20.04 5.74
CA LYS A 100 0.87 -20.64 5.27
C LYS A 100 1.79 -21.00 6.44
N VAL A 101 1.86 -20.19 7.48
CA VAL A 101 2.59 -20.53 8.73
C VAL A 101 2.05 -21.81 9.35
N ALA A 102 0.72 -21.93 9.49
CA ALA A 102 0.10 -23.14 10.02
C ALA A 102 0.46 -24.39 9.19
N PHE A 103 0.53 -24.24 7.86
CA PHE A 103 0.95 -25.32 6.97
C PHE A 103 2.43 -25.67 7.15
N VAL A 104 3.32 -24.67 7.23
CA VAL A 104 4.77 -24.86 7.46
C VAL A 104 5.01 -25.58 8.78
N ARG A 105 4.34 -25.18 9.86
CA ARG A 105 4.44 -25.79 11.18
C ARG A 105 4.04 -27.27 11.15
N ARG A 106 2.97 -27.58 10.42
CA ARG A 106 2.44 -28.96 10.32
C ARG A 106 3.30 -29.87 9.44
N THR A 107 3.75 -29.37 8.28
CA THR A 107 4.40 -30.20 7.25
C THR A 107 5.92 -30.09 7.22
N LYS A 108 6.48 -29.10 7.91
CA LYS A 108 7.92 -28.75 7.91
C LYS A 108 8.44 -28.38 6.51
N ARG A 109 7.55 -28.02 5.58
CA ARG A 109 7.88 -27.65 4.21
C ARG A 109 7.67 -26.15 4.00
N ALA A 110 8.65 -25.48 3.42
CA ALA A 110 8.55 -24.09 3.05
C ALA A 110 7.33 -23.82 2.14
N GLN A 111 6.73 -22.67 2.31
CA GLN A 111 5.58 -22.21 1.55
C GLN A 111 5.85 -20.89 0.86
N VAL A 112 5.37 -20.76 -0.35
CA VAL A 112 5.50 -19.55 -1.18
C VAL A 112 4.22 -18.76 -1.12
N LEU A 113 4.33 -17.45 -0.91
CA LEU A 113 3.22 -16.50 -1.09
C LEU A 113 3.17 -16.04 -2.55
N PRO A 114 2.00 -15.63 -3.05
CA PRO A 114 1.90 -15.02 -4.36
C PRO A 114 2.82 -13.80 -4.49
N PRO A 115 3.30 -13.47 -5.70
CA PRO A 115 4.01 -12.23 -5.95
C PRO A 115 3.23 -11.01 -5.47
N MET A 116 3.92 -10.05 -4.88
CA MET A 116 3.29 -8.82 -4.37
C MET A 116 4.27 -7.65 -4.37
N SER A 117 3.73 -6.44 -4.30
CA SER A 117 4.53 -5.21 -4.27
C SER A 117 5.49 -5.16 -3.07
N PRO A 118 6.57 -4.37 -3.13
CA PRO A 118 7.52 -4.21 -2.02
C PRO A 118 6.84 -3.81 -0.71
N TYR A 119 5.79 -2.97 -0.79
CA TYR A 119 5.01 -2.55 0.36
C TYR A 119 4.39 -3.74 1.10
N PHE A 120 3.65 -4.60 0.40
CA PHE A 120 3.00 -5.76 1.02
C PHE A 120 3.99 -6.83 1.47
N ARG A 121 5.11 -7.01 0.77
CA ARG A 121 6.17 -7.89 1.25
C ARG A 121 6.74 -7.43 2.59
N ARG A 122 6.92 -6.12 2.76
CA ARG A 122 7.33 -5.54 4.04
C ARG A 122 6.28 -5.74 5.14
N VAL A 123 5.01 -5.55 4.83
CA VAL A 123 3.90 -5.78 5.78
C VAL A 123 3.92 -7.21 6.30
N VAL A 124 4.02 -8.21 5.42
CA VAL A 124 4.09 -9.63 5.81
C VAL A 124 5.34 -9.92 6.64
N HIS A 125 6.50 -9.41 6.22
CA HIS A 125 7.76 -9.62 6.93
C HIS A 125 7.70 -9.07 8.36
N LEU A 126 7.26 -7.82 8.54
CA LEU A 126 7.13 -7.21 9.87
C LEU A 126 6.10 -7.92 10.74
N PHE A 127 5.01 -8.42 10.16
CA PHE A 127 4.01 -9.19 10.88
C PHE A 127 4.58 -10.50 11.42
N LEU A 128 5.34 -11.23 10.61
CA LEU A 128 5.94 -12.51 10.96
C LEU A 128 7.25 -12.38 11.79
N MET A 129 7.70 -11.16 12.07
CA MET A 129 8.77 -10.89 13.04
C MET A 129 8.29 -10.82 14.50
N LYS A 130 6.99 -10.89 14.74
CA LYS A 130 6.44 -10.88 16.10
C LYS A 130 6.85 -12.14 16.88
N PRO A 131 6.95 -12.04 18.24
CA PRO A 131 7.39 -13.17 19.06
C PRO A 131 6.57 -14.47 18.92
N GLU A 132 5.30 -14.35 18.52
CA GLU A 132 4.43 -15.50 18.26
C GLU A 132 4.81 -16.32 17.03
N PHE A 133 5.74 -15.82 16.21
CA PHE A 133 6.27 -16.46 15.01
C PHE A 133 7.80 -16.63 15.06
N ASP A 134 8.38 -16.75 16.26
CA ASP A 134 9.83 -16.90 16.48
C ASP A 134 10.41 -18.18 15.84
N ASP A 135 9.56 -19.18 15.59
CA ASP A 135 9.89 -20.40 14.85
C ASP A 135 9.85 -20.25 13.32
N ILE A 136 9.54 -19.06 12.82
CA ILE A 136 9.32 -18.80 11.38
C ILE A 136 10.35 -17.80 10.85
N GLU A 137 10.89 -18.14 9.69
CA GLU A 137 11.75 -17.24 8.90
C GLU A 137 11.08 -16.90 7.56
N THR A 138 11.25 -15.64 7.14
CA THR A 138 10.76 -15.16 5.84
C THR A 138 11.91 -14.72 4.97
N VAL A 139 11.90 -15.14 3.70
CA VAL A 139 12.87 -14.75 2.69
C VAL A 139 12.14 -14.15 1.49
N SER A 140 12.63 -13.02 0.97
CA SER A 140 12.09 -12.41 -0.25
C SER A 140 12.95 -12.84 -1.45
N GLU A 141 12.35 -13.55 -2.40
CA GLU A 141 13.00 -14.06 -3.60
C GLU A 141 12.29 -13.59 -4.88
N GLY A 142 12.99 -13.75 -6.03
CA GLY A 142 12.51 -13.34 -7.33
C GLY A 142 12.86 -11.90 -7.70
N GLU A 143 12.50 -11.50 -8.90
CA GLU A 143 12.79 -10.18 -9.46
C GLU A 143 11.52 -9.53 -10.01
N GLY A 144 11.48 -8.18 -9.96
CA GLY A 144 10.38 -7.39 -10.50
C GLY A 144 9.01 -7.85 -10.00
N ASP A 145 8.08 -8.04 -10.90
CA ASP A 145 6.69 -8.41 -10.62
C ASP A 145 6.51 -9.83 -10.11
N LEU A 146 7.52 -10.68 -10.26
CA LEU A 146 7.52 -12.05 -9.77
C LEU A 146 8.08 -12.19 -8.35
N ARG A 147 8.55 -11.10 -7.77
CA ARG A 147 9.14 -11.13 -6.43
C ARG A 147 8.09 -11.43 -5.36
N HIS A 148 8.40 -12.42 -4.51
CA HIS A 148 7.49 -13.01 -3.54
C HIS A 148 8.20 -13.30 -2.21
N ILE A 149 7.44 -13.74 -1.21
CA ILE A 149 7.95 -14.19 0.08
C ILE A 149 7.85 -15.71 0.17
N ILE A 150 8.91 -16.32 0.69
CA ILE A 150 8.95 -17.69 1.12
C ILE A 150 8.88 -17.72 2.65
N ILE A 151 7.99 -18.54 3.20
CA ILE A 151 7.84 -18.77 4.63
C ILE A 151 8.39 -20.17 4.93
N LYS A 152 9.33 -20.27 5.86
CA LYS A 152 9.94 -21.53 6.29
C LYS A 152 10.15 -21.56 7.81
N LEU A 153 10.48 -22.73 8.36
CA LEU A 153 10.92 -22.80 9.76
C LEU A 153 12.28 -22.10 9.89
N ALA A 154 12.46 -21.42 11.01
CA ALA A 154 13.77 -20.95 11.44
C ALA A 154 14.66 -22.15 11.78
N GLU A 155 15.95 -22.04 11.46
CA GLU A 155 16.96 -23.06 11.77
C GLU A 155 17.37 -23.00 13.26
#